data_0fbc1804291b5b7b415b76a4359ac1af
#
_entry.id   0fbc1804291b5b7b415b76a4359ac1af
#
_cell.length_a   1.000
_cell.length_b   1.000
_cell.length_c   1.000
_cell.angle_alpha   90.00
_cell.angle_beta   90.00
_cell.angle_gamma   90.00
#
_symmetry.space_group_name_H-M   'P 1'
#
loop_
_entity.id
_entity.type
_entity.pdbx_description
1 polymer ?
#
loop_
_entity_poly.entity_id
_entity_poly.type
_entity_poly.pdbx_seq_one_letter_code
_entity_poly.pdbx_strand_id
1 'polypeptide(L)'
;MLTQKQLVQILGNPESYNIEITTSTTNMDKFCQAICAFSNDLPGDDKSGYLIIGAEDNGKLSGLRVDDGLLLKMTNIRTDGNILPQPVMTVERFVLEGGDLLVVEVKPSEFPPVRYRGRIWVRIGPRKSIASEAEEKILMERRISNIRTFDAMPCIGTTLANIDINP
;
A
#
# COMPACT_ATOMS: atom_id res chain seq x y z
N MET A 1 11.27 -3.92 2.65
CA MET A 1 11.47 -2.71 3.44
C MET A 1 12.56 -1.86 2.82
N LEU A 2 12.37 -0.54 2.76
CA LEU A 2 13.36 0.34 2.15
C LEU A 2 14.57 0.52 3.06
N THR A 3 15.74 0.54 2.44
CA THR A 3 16.94 1.02 3.14
C THR A 3 17.03 2.54 3.01
N GLN A 4 17.80 3.17 3.88
CA GLN A 4 18.02 4.62 3.80
C GLN A 4 18.59 5.04 2.44
N LYS A 5 19.48 4.24 1.87
CA LYS A 5 20.05 4.50 0.56
C LYS A 5 19.00 4.47 -0.55
N GLN A 6 18.10 3.49 -0.50
CA GLN A 6 17.00 3.40 -1.47
C GLN A 6 16.06 4.58 -1.33
N LEU A 7 15.76 4.99 -0.09
CA LEU A 7 14.91 6.14 0.16
C LEU A 7 15.49 7.43 -0.42
N VAL A 8 16.78 7.66 -0.25
CA VAL A 8 17.47 8.83 -0.82
C VAL A 8 17.39 8.79 -2.35
N GLN A 9 17.54 7.61 -2.95
CA GLN A 9 17.39 7.47 -4.42
C GLN A 9 15.98 7.81 -4.88
N ILE A 10 14.96 7.40 -4.13
CA ILE A 10 13.56 7.71 -4.43
C ILE A 10 13.33 9.23 -4.38
N LEU A 11 13.87 9.90 -3.37
CA LEU A 11 13.76 11.35 -3.25
C LEU A 11 14.43 12.08 -4.40
N GLY A 12 15.46 11.51 -4.98
CA GLY A 12 16.14 12.07 -6.14
C GLY A 12 15.33 11.94 -7.44
N ASN A 13 14.39 11.03 -7.49
CA ASN A 13 13.52 10.81 -8.65
C ASN A 13 12.14 10.37 -8.19
N PRO A 14 11.34 11.31 -7.64
CA PRO A 14 10.09 10.96 -6.96
C PRO A 14 8.93 10.63 -7.88
N GLU A 15 9.04 10.83 -9.18
CA GLU A 15 7.94 10.58 -10.10
C GLU A 15 7.82 9.10 -10.42
N SER A 16 6.99 8.41 -9.69
CA SER A 16 6.68 7.01 -9.92
C SER A 16 5.22 6.74 -9.54
N TYR A 17 4.61 5.78 -10.23
CA TYR A 17 3.23 5.38 -9.96
C TYR A 17 3.04 4.74 -8.58
N ASN A 18 4.11 4.24 -7.98
CA ASN A 18 4.07 3.59 -6.67
C ASN A 18 4.65 4.43 -5.54
N ILE A 19 4.83 5.72 -5.75
CA ILE A 19 5.39 6.62 -4.73
C ILE A 19 4.51 7.87 -4.63
N GLU A 20 4.14 8.22 -3.41
CA GLU A 20 3.47 9.47 -3.12
C GLU A 20 4.22 10.19 -2.00
N ILE A 21 4.58 11.45 -2.23
CA ILE A 21 5.36 12.25 -1.30
C ILE A 21 4.52 13.44 -0.86
N THR A 22 4.55 13.77 0.43
CA THR A 22 3.81 14.90 0.98
C THR A 22 4.52 15.52 2.16
N THR A 23 4.35 16.82 2.33
CA THR A 23 4.78 17.53 3.54
C THR A 23 3.70 17.54 4.61
N SER A 24 2.47 17.21 4.26
CA SER A 24 1.35 17.22 5.22
C SER A 24 1.50 16.08 6.22
N THR A 25 1.22 16.37 7.48
CA THR A 25 1.17 15.40 8.57
C THR A 25 -0.25 15.20 9.10
N THR A 26 -1.22 15.90 8.54
CA THR A 26 -2.59 15.94 9.08
C THR A 26 -3.67 15.52 8.10
N ASN A 27 -3.37 15.42 6.81
CA ASN A 27 -4.36 15.08 5.80
C ASN A 27 -4.60 13.57 5.75
N MET A 28 -5.38 13.08 6.70
CA MET A 28 -5.66 11.64 6.85
C MET A 28 -6.39 11.06 5.65
N ASP A 29 -7.30 11.82 5.03
CA ASP A 29 -8.00 11.34 3.84
C ASP A 29 -7.03 11.05 2.71
N LYS A 30 -6.09 11.95 2.46
CA LYS A 30 -5.07 11.77 1.44
C LYS A 30 -4.22 10.52 1.72
N PHE A 31 -3.84 10.32 2.97
CA PHE A 31 -3.04 9.16 3.36
C PHE A 31 -3.80 7.86 3.14
N CYS A 32 -5.04 7.80 3.60
CA CYS A 32 -5.88 6.61 3.45
C CYS A 32 -6.19 6.31 1.98
N GLN A 33 -6.43 7.34 1.18
CA GLN A 33 -6.64 7.17 -0.26
C GLN A 33 -5.40 6.58 -0.94
N ALA A 34 -4.21 7.06 -0.58
CA ALA A 34 -2.96 6.54 -1.12
C ALA A 34 -2.74 5.08 -0.72
N ILE A 35 -2.92 4.77 0.56
CA ILE A 35 -2.78 3.40 1.07
C ILE A 35 -3.76 2.46 0.37
N CYS A 36 -5.00 2.87 0.23
CA CYS A 36 -6.02 2.10 -0.49
C CYS A 36 -5.61 1.86 -1.95
N ALA A 37 -5.18 2.90 -2.64
CA ALA A 37 -4.79 2.81 -4.04
C ALA A 37 -3.58 1.90 -4.25
N PHE A 38 -2.57 1.98 -3.39
CA PHE A 38 -1.42 1.08 -3.43
C PHE A 38 -1.83 -0.37 -3.14
N SER A 39 -2.76 -0.57 -2.20
CA SER A 39 -3.29 -1.90 -1.89
C SER A 39 -3.97 -2.54 -3.09
N ASN A 40 -4.64 -1.74 -3.91
CA ASN A 40 -5.34 -2.25 -5.10
C ASN A 40 -4.38 -2.61 -6.24
N ASP A 41 -3.21 -1.97 -6.31
CA ASP A 41 -2.21 -2.29 -7.35
C ASP A 41 -2.88 -2.45 -8.73
N LEU A 42 -3.56 -1.43 -9.19
CA LEU A 42 -4.29 -1.51 -10.46
C LEU A 42 -3.42 -1.98 -11.63
N PRO A 43 -2.15 -1.52 -11.77
CA PRO A 43 -1.27 -2.04 -12.83
C PRO A 43 -1.00 -3.54 -12.74
N GLY A 44 -1.09 -4.13 -11.56
CA GLY A 44 -0.85 -5.55 -11.38
C GLY A 44 0.61 -5.94 -11.37
N ASP A 45 1.49 -5.02 -10.99
CA ASP A 45 2.94 -5.26 -10.99
C ASP A 45 3.45 -5.97 -9.75
N ASP A 46 2.59 -6.15 -8.76
CA ASP A 46 2.92 -6.81 -7.48
C ASP A 46 4.08 -6.12 -6.75
N LYS A 47 4.17 -4.82 -6.89
CA LYS A 47 5.18 -4.00 -6.21
C LYS A 47 4.57 -3.21 -5.07
N SER A 48 5.34 -3.05 -4.00
CA SER A 48 4.94 -2.20 -2.88
C SER A 48 4.77 -0.75 -3.32
N GLY A 49 3.79 -0.07 -2.73
CA GLY A 49 3.66 1.37 -2.82
C GLY A 49 4.22 2.03 -1.57
N TYR A 50 4.67 3.26 -1.70
CA TYR A 50 5.30 4.02 -0.62
C TYR A 50 4.67 5.38 -0.49
N LEU A 51 4.12 5.65 0.70
CA LEU A 51 3.69 6.98 1.10
C LEU A 51 4.80 7.57 1.96
N ILE A 52 5.39 8.68 1.52
CA ILE A 52 6.51 9.32 2.17
C ILE A 52 6.06 10.68 2.69
N ILE A 53 6.12 10.86 4.00
CA ILE A 53 5.72 12.09 4.69
C ILE A 53 6.96 12.79 5.20
N GLY A 54 7.11 14.06 4.87
CA GLY A 54 8.23 14.89 5.33
C GLY A 54 9.09 15.43 4.21
N ALA A 55 8.65 15.36 2.97
CA ALA A 55 9.35 15.91 1.83
C ALA A 55 8.39 16.58 0.85
N GLU A 56 8.92 17.52 0.07
CA GLU A 56 8.19 18.13 -1.03
C GLU A 56 8.23 17.23 -2.27
N ASP A 57 7.40 17.54 -3.26
CA ASP A 57 7.32 16.76 -4.50
C ASP A 57 8.66 16.67 -5.24
N ASN A 58 9.54 17.63 -5.06
CA ASN A 58 10.87 17.61 -5.64
C ASN A 58 11.89 16.82 -4.80
N GLY A 59 11.45 16.21 -3.72
CA GLY A 59 12.31 15.41 -2.84
C GLY A 59 13.01 16.20 -1.74
N LYS A 60 12.78 17.51 -1.66
CA LYS A 60 13.40 18.34 -0.62
C LYS A 60 12.76 18.05 0.73
N LEU A 61 13.58 17.81 1.75
CA LEU A 61 13.08 17.56 3.10
C LEU A 61 12.41 18.80 3.67
N SER A 62 11.29 18.58 4.37
CA SER A 62 10.49 19.67 4.95
C SER A 62 10.96 20.10 6.35
N GLY A 63 11.93 19.41 6.92
CA GLY A 63 12.36 19.67 8.30
C GLY A 63 11.49 18.98 9.35
N LEU A 64 10.66 18.02 8.95
CA LEU A 64 9.79 17.30 9.86
C LEU A 64 10.59 16.61 10.96
N ARG A 65 10.02 16.55 12.16
CA ARG A 65 10.44 15.65 13.23
C ARG A 65 9.30 14.68 13.48
N VAL A 66 9.54 13.41 13.23
CA VAL A 66 8.54 12.37 13.44
C VAL A 66 8.54 11.99 14.91
N ASP A 67 7.44 12.25 15.59
CA ASP A 67 7.25 11.86 16.98
C ASP A 67 6.46 10.56 17.09
N ASP A 68 6.36 10.04 18.30
CA ASP A 68 5.62 8.79 18.56
C ASP A 68 4.13 8.94 18.27
N GLY A 69 3.58 10.13 18.45
CA GLY A 69 2.17 10.41 18.16
C GLY A 69 1.86 10.26 16.67
N LEU A 70 2.71 10.79 15.80
CA LEU A 70 2.53 10.64 14.36
C LEU A 70 2.71 9.18 13.92
N LEU A 71 3.72 8.48 14.47
CA LEU A 71 3.92 7.05 14.20
C LEU A 71 2.69 6.24 14.59
N LEU A 72 2.14 6.48 15.76
CA LEU A 72 0.96 5.76 16.25
C LEU A 72 -0.26 6.06 15.38
N LYS A 73 -0.47 7.32 15.04
CA LYS A 73 -1.57 7.75 14.19
C LYS A 73 -1.54 7.06 12.84
N MET A 74 -0.38 6.96 12.23
CA MET A 74 -0.22 6.31 10.93
C MET A 74 -0.36 4.79 11.05
N THR A 75 0.17 4.20 12.09
CA THR A 75 0.06 2.76 12.33
C THR A 75 -1.40 2.34 12.56
N ASN A 76 -2.19 3.17 13.22
CA ASN A 76 -3.60 2.89 13.50
C ASN A 76 -4.47 2.83 12.25
N ILE A 77 -4.04 3.41 11.15
CA ILE A 77 -4.77 3.32 9.87
C ILE A 77 -5.00 1.86 9.47
N ARG A 78 -4.03 1.00 9.77
CA ARG A 78 -4.14 -0.43 9.41
C ARG A 78 -5.36 -1.09 10.03
N THR A 79 -5.73 -0.73 11.23
CA THR A 79 -6.73 -1.46 12.03
C THR A 79 -7.97 -0.66 12.38
N ASP A 80 -8.07 0.60 11.98
CA ASP A 80 -9.20 1.45 12.37
C ASP A 80 -10.52 1.12 11.66
N GLY A 81 -10.48 0.24 10.65
CA GLY A 81 -11.68 -0.21 9.95
C GLY A 81 -12.13 0.68 8.79
N ASN A 82 -11.42 1.76 8.50
CA ASN A 82 -11.77 2.64 7.39
C ASN A 82 -11.31 2.09 6.04
N ILE A 83 -10.27 1.26 6.03
CA ILE A 83 -9.77 0.59 4.83
C ILE A 83 -10.01 -0.92 4.97
N LEU A 84 -10.79 -1.47 4.08
CA LEU A 84 -11.16 -2.90 4.13
C LEU A 84 -11.07 -3.52 2.73
N PRO A 85 -10.52 -4.74 2.58
CA PRO A 85 -9.80 -5.50 3.61
C PRO A 85 -8.65 -4.72 4.22
N GLN A 86 -8.19 -5.13 5.41
CA GLN A 86 -7.09 -4.43 6.07
C GLN A 86 -5.86 -4.37 5.17
N PRO A 87 -5.23 -3.20 5.05
CA PRO A 87 -4.02 -3.09 4.24
C PRO A 87 -2.85 -3.84 4.88
N VAL A 88 -2.01 -4.41 4.04
CA VAL A 88 -0.74 -5.00 4.47
C VAL A 88 0.30 -3.90 4.39
N MET A 89 0.59 -3.28 5.51
CA MET A 89 1.45 -2.10 5.56
C MET A 89 2.38 -2.11 6.75
N THR A 90 3.49 -1.42 6.60
CA THR A 90 4.44 -1.13 7.68
C THR A 90 4.69 0.38 7.71
N VAL A 91 5.00 0.89 8.91
CA VAL A 91 5.30 2.32 9.12
C VAL A 91 6.68 2.42 9.75
N GLU A 92 7.54 3.26 9.17
CA GLU A 92 8.91 3.38 9.62
C GLU A 92 9.36 4.83 9.62
N ARG A 93 10.15 5.21 10.62
CA ARG A 93 10.77 6.53 10.70
C ARG A 93 12.20 6.45 10.22
N PHE A 94 12.58 7.40 9.37
CA PHE A 94 13.96 7.60 8.95
C PHE A 94 14.44 8.94 9.45
N VAL A 95 15.54 8.95 10.19
CA VAL A 95 16.15 10.17 10.70
C VAL A 95 17.27 10.57 9.75
N LEU A 96 17.07 11.68 9.05
CA LEU A 96 18.03 12.19 8.07
C LEU A 96 18.52 13.55 8.50
N GLU A 97 19.69 13.94 7.97
CA GLU A 97 20.15 15.31 8.11
C GLU A 97 19.21 16.23 7.31
N GLY A 98 18.67 17.23 7.96
CA GLY A 98 17.69 18.14 7.35
C GLY A 98 16.23 17.83 7.62
N GLY A 99 15.92 16.69 8.22
CA GLY A 99 14.56 16.33 8.61
C GLY A 99 14.31 14.84 8.59
N ASP A 100 13.30 14.43 9.34
CA ASP A 100 12.88 13.04 9.36
C ASP A 100 11.89 12.75 8.23
N LEU A 101 11.82 11.49 7.85
CA LEU A 101 10.77 10.97 6.97
C LEU A 101 10.00 9.88 7.69
N LEU A 102 8.69 9.87 7.49
CA LEU A 102 7.86 8.74 7.86
C LEU A 102 7.46 8.05 6.56
N VAL A 103 7.76 6.76 6.46
CA VAL A 103 7.49 5.97 5.26
C VAL A 103 6.49 4.88 5.58
N VAL A 104 5.39 4.86 4.83
CA VAL A 104 4.42 3.77 4.87
C VAL A 104 4.64 2.92 3.63
N GLU A 105 5.05 1.68 3.83
CA GLU A 105 5.14 0.70 2.76
C GLU A 105 3.85 -0.10 2.73
N VAL A 106 3.22 -0.18 1.57
CA VAL A 106 1.96 -0.88 1.38
C VAL A 106 2.16 -1.97 0.34
N LYS A 107 1.90 -3.19 0.72
CA LYS A 107 1.95 -4.32 -0.20
C LYS A 107 0.62 -4.48 -0.92
N PRO A 108 0.62 -4.94 -2.18
CA PRO A 108 -0.62 -5.24 -2.87
C PRO A 108 -1.47 -6.24 -2.10
N SER A 109 -2.77 -6.00 -2.07
CA SER A 109 -3.72 -6.91 -1.43
C SER A 109 -3.92 -8.16 -2.29
N GLU A 110 -4.03 -9.31 -1.64
CA GLU A 110 -4.40 -10.55 -2.31
C GLU A 110 -5.90 -10.62 -2.61
N PHE A 111 -6.68 -9.74 -1.99
CA PHE A 111 -8.14 -9.75 -2.09
C PHE A 111 -8.69 -8.38 -2.52
N PRO A 112 -8.24 -7.82 -3.67
CA PRO A 112 -8.83 -6.57 -4.16
C PRO A 112 -10.28 -6.82 -4.60
N PRO A 113 -11.12 -5.80 -4.65
CA PRO A 113 -10.80 -4.40 -4.41
C PRO A 113 -10.77 -4.05 -2.93
N VAL A 114 -9.81 -3.23 -2.58
CA VAL A 114 -9.71 -2.61 -1.25
C VAL A 114 -10.46 -1.28 -1.29
N ARG A 115 -11.22 -0.98 -0.25
CA ARG A 115 -12.07 0.21 -0.18
C ARG A 115 -11.67 1.06 1.01
N TYR A 116 -11.62 2.36 0.79
CA TYR A 116 -11.52 3.34 1.86
C TYR A 116 -12.88 4.01 2.01
N ARG A 117 -13.51 3.81 3.16
CA ARG A 117 -14.86 4.30 3.45
C ARG A 117 -15.85 3.96 2.33
N GLY A 118 -15.78 2.72 1.87
CA GLY A 118 -16.67 2.18 0.85
C GLY A 118 -16.29 2.50 -0.59
N ARG A 119 -15.27 3.31 -0.82
CA ARG A 119 -14.84 3.70 -2.17
C ARG A 119 -13.54 3.01 -2.56
N ILE A 120 -13.47 2.58 -3.81
CA ILE A 120 -12.28 1.93 -4.35
C ILE A 120 -11.37 3.01 -4.93
N TRP A 121 -10.27 3.28 -4.25
CA TRP A 121 -9.25 4.18 -4.76
C TRP A 121 -8.21 3.39 -5.55
N VAL A 122 -7.82 3.92 -6.70
CA VAL A 122 -6.78 3.38 -7.55
C VAL A 122 -5.80 4.47 -7.95
N ARG A 123 -4.66 4.06 -8.43
CA ARG A 123 -3.63 5.00 -8.86
C ARG A 123 -3.28 4.72 -10.31
N ILE A 124 -3.35 5.75 -11.13
CA ILE A 124 -3.01 5.70 -12.55
C ILE A 124 -1.87 6.67 -12.76
N GLY A 125 -0.66 6.14 -12.97
CA GLY A 125 0.53 6.97 -12.99
C GLY A 125 0.68 7.71 -11.66
N PRO A 126 0.88 9.04 -11.65
CA PRO A 126 1.04 9.80 -10.42
C PRO A 126 -0.30 10.22 -9.77
N ARG A 127 -1.44 9.83 -10.34
CA ARG A 127 -2.75 10.30 -9.88
C ARG A 127 -3.55 9.22 -9.19
N LYS A 128 -4.22 9.61 -8.10
CA LYS A 128 -5.24 8.80 -7.44
C LYS A 128 -6.61 9.20 -7.97
N SER A 129 -7.47 8.21 -8.12
CA SER A 129 -8.87 8.44 -8.48
C SER A 129 -9.73 7.30 -7.97
N ILE A 130 -11.03 7.52 -7.99
CA ILE A 130 -11.99 6.45 -7.72
C ILE A 130 -12.04 5.54 -8.94
N ALA A 131 -12.02 4.23 -8.70
CA ALA A 131 -12.03 3.25 -9.79
C ALA A 131 -13.28 3.40 -10.65
N SER A 132 -13.10 3.33 -11.94
CA SER A 132 -14.20 3.18 -12.90
C SER A 132 -14.79 1.76 -12.80
N GLU A 133 -15.95 1.55 -13.40
CA GLU A 133 -16.56 0.22 -13.45
C GLU A 133 -15.63 -0.81 -14.09
N ALA A 134 -14.93 -0.43 -15.15
CA ALA A 134 -13.97 -1.31 -15.82
C ALA A 134 -12.79 -1.64 -14.92
N GLU A 135 -12.28 -0.68 -14.19
CA GLU A 135 -11.18 -0.87 -13.25
C GLU A 135 -11.60 -1.73 -12.05
N GLU A 136 -12.79 -1.49 -11.53
CA GLU A 136 -13.36 -2.33 -10.49
C GLU A 136 -13.48 -3.79 -10.94
N LYS A 137 -13.94 -4.01 -12.17
CA LYS A 137 -14.04 -5.34 -12.75
C LYS A 137 -12.68 -6.04 -12.85
N ILE A 138 -11.65 -5.30 -13.26
CA ILE A 138 -10.28 -5.84 -13.30
C ILE A 138 -9.86 -6.33 -11.92
N LEU A 139 -10.12 -5.54 -10.88
CA LEU A 139 -9.76 -5.90 -9.52
C LEU A 139 -10.57 -7.11 -9.01
N MET A 140 -11.86 -7.16 -9.33
CA MET A 140 -12.71 -8.29 -8.98
C MET A 140 -12.24 -9.58 -9.64
N GLU A 141 -11.88 -9.53 -10.91
CA GLU A 141 -11.35 -10.69 -11.64
C GLU A 141 -10.02 -11.15 -11.04
N ARG A 142 -9.17 -10.21 -10.63
CA ARG A 142 -7.91 -10.54 -9.96
C ARG A 142 -8.16 -11.26 -8.63
N ARG A 143 -9.15 -10.80 -7.86
CA ARG A 143 -9.56 -11.47 -6.63
C ARG A 143 -9.96 -12.91 -6.88
N ILE A 144 -10.79 -13.15 -7.89
CA ILE A 144 -11.25 -14.49 -8.25
C ILE A 144 -10.06 -15.36 -8.65
N SER A 145 -9.17 -14.83 -9.46
CA SER A 145 -7.95 -15.53 -9.89
C SER A 145 -7.06 -15.89 -8.69
N ASN A 146 -6.88 -14.99 -7.75
CA ASN A 146 -6.07 -15.23 -6.56
C ASN A 146 -6.71 -16.32 -5.68
N ILE A 147 -8.02 -16.30 -5.51
CA ILE A 147 -8.75 -17.33 -4.75
C ILE A 147 -8.58 -18.69 -5.41
N ARG A 148 -8.73 -18.78 -6.72
CA ARG A 148 -8.57 -20.03 -7.46
C ARG A 148 -7.16 -20.59 -7.35
N THR A 149 -6.16 -19.72 -7.44
CA THR A 149 -4.75 -20.11 -7.29
C THR A 149 -4.49 -20.64 -5.90
N PHE A 150 -5.04 -19.97 -4.88
CA PHE A 150 -4.90 -20.40 -3.50
C PHE A 150 -5.55 -21.77 -3.27
N ASP A 151 -6.77 -21.98 -3.79
CA ASP A 151 -7.50 -23.22 -3.65
C ASP A 151 -6.82 -24.38 -4.40
N ALA A 152 -6.08 -24.08 -5.45
CA ALA A 152 -5.36 -25.08 -6.23
C ALA A 152 -4.01 -25.45 -5.63
N MET A 153 -3.49 -24.70 -4.66
CA MET A 153 -2.22 -25.00 -4.03
C MET A 153 -2.33 -26.22 -3.13
N PRO A 154 -1.42 -27.18 -3.25
CA PRO A 154 -1.44 -28.33 -2.33
C PRO A 154 -1.09 -27.87 -0.92
N CYS A 155 -1.76 -28.45 0.05
CA CYS A 155 -1.42 -28.23 1.44
C CYS A 155 -0.13 -28.95 1.78
N ILE A 156 0.74 -28.29 2.55
CA ILE A 156 1.97 -28.92 3.03
C ILE A 156 1.62 -30.11 3.90
N GLY A 157 2.23 -31.26 3.60
CA GLY A 157 1.96 -32.49 4.33
C GLY A 157 0.74 -33.26 3.86
N THR A 158 0.02 -32.77 2.88
CA THR A 158 -1.12 -33.45 2.31
C THR A 158 -0.68 -34.17 1.05
N THR A 159 -1.09 -35.39 0.89
CA THR A 159 -0.85 -36.17 -0.31
C THR A 159 -2.15 -36.46 -1.02
N LEU A 160 -2.05 -36.92 -2.24
CA LEU A 160 -3.22 -37.35 -2.97
C LEU A 160 -3.98 -38.47 -2.22
N ALA A 161 -3.24 -39.31 -1.56
CA ALA A 161 -3.85 -40.37 -0.76
C ALA A 161 -4.64 -39.81 0.42
N ASN A 162 -4.20 -38.69 0.98
CA ASN A 162 -4.94 -38.06 2.06
C ASN A 162 -6.16 -37.30 1.56
N ILE A 163 -6.11 -36.88 0.32
CA ILE A 163 -7.21 -36.14 -0.25
C ILE A 163 -8.27 -37.09 -0.76
N ASP A 164 -7.88 -38.22 -1.14
CA ASP A 164 -8.70 -39.08 -1.76
C ASP A 164 -9.59 -39.73 -0.94
N ILE A 165 -10.23 -39.63 -0.56
CA ILE A 165 -10.88 -40.14 0.10
C ILE A 165 -11.74 -40.82 -0.26
N ASN A 166 -12.06 -40.88 -0.80
CA ASN A 166 -12.82 -41.46 -1.08
C ASN A 166 -13.50 -41.58 -1.75
N PRO A 167 -13.70 -41.99 -2.22
CA PRO A 167 -14.68 -42.33 -3.10
C PRO A 167 -16.03 -42.03 -2.66
#